data_8acb760d3bef3f215a91af48f014bbef
#
_entry.id   8acb760d3bef3f215a91af48f014bbef
#
_cell.length_a   1.000
_cell.length_b   1.000
_cell.length_c   1.000
_cell.angle_alpha   90.00
_cell.angle_beta   90.00
_cell.angle_gamma   90.00
#
_symmetry.space_group_name_H-M   'P 1'
#
loop_
_entity.id
_entity.type
_entity.pdbx_description
1 polymer ?
#
loop_
_entity_poly.entity_id
_entity_poly.type
_entity_poly.pdbx_seq_one_letter_code
_entity_poly.pdbx_strand_id
1 'polypeptide(L)'
;MPDRIARAAPRRAAAALLALALALAAGAGAGAQVLSDPALAPLHEAQRTAELKRSARERLAARPDDAQAVLALALAAMKGSDDAVRRDALERARGCAKRQPQAQPCHYAHGMLLGVQAMSEGLFAAARSVGTVREALTTAHGLDPAWYPGRSALLEFHAMAPGMMGGSTARAAELAAQAPRPEQAAALQARLLLGERKPAEALARLLPLLPVADPALRDDVVQWGSLAGLGLVNDGKAAQAQAWFERLAREHPEESAGPYGLARVRGELGDWAAVPALLERAGRLRGAPQWPIDYRLGIAQQQLGQRDAARASLQRFIDAGLGPKAQIDDARKRLAELAGR
;
A
#
# COMPACT_ATOMS: atom_id res chain seq x y z
N MET A 1 56.67 -28.63 -41.60
CA MET A 1 55.47 -28.82 -40.80
C MET A 1 55.48 -27.81 -39.68
N PRO A 2 54.71 -26.72 -39.77
CA PRO A 2 54.22 -26.03 -38.62
C PRO A 2 52.68 -25.97 -38.70
N ASP A 3 52.04 -25.51 -37.62
CA ASP A 3 50.62 -25.19 -37.44
C ASP A 3 49.69 -26.26 -36.83
N ARG A 4 49.78 -26.39 -35.53
CA ARG A 4 48.67 -26.87 -34.72
C ARG A 4 48.62 -26.25 -33.30
N ILE A 5 48.75 -24.93 -33.16
CA ILE A 5 48.45 -24.26 -31.86
C ILE A 5 47.81 -22.89 -32.14
N ALA A 6 46.52 -22.84 -32.36
CA ALA A 6 45.72 -21.60 -32.22
C ALA A 6 44.25 -21.82 -32.59
N ARG A 7 43.42 -22.46 -31.75
CA ARG A 7 41.92 -22.37 -31.87
C ARG A 7 41.16 -22.78 -30.63
N ALA A 8 41.71 -22.64 -29.42
CA ALA A 8 41.02 -23.01 -28.19
C ALA A 8 40.69 -21.82 -27.23
N ALA A 9 41.15 -20.62 -27.52
CA ALA A 9 40.96 -19.47 -26.61
C ALA A 9 39.60 -18.75 -26.64
N PRO A 10 38.85 -18.63 -27.76
CA PRO A 10 37.64 -17.80 -27.77
C PRO A 10 36.43 -18.46 -27.09
N ARG A 11 36.34 -19.78 -26.99
CA ARG A 11 35.18 -20.48 -26.40
C ARG A 11 35.15 -20.42 -24.86
N ARG A 12 36.29 -20.39 -24.19
CA ARG A 12 36.37 -20.28 -22.72
C ARG A 12 36.12 -18.87 -22.23
N ALA A 13 36.50 -17.84 -22.98
CA ALA A 13 36.21 -16.44 -22.67
C ALA A 13 34.73 -16.12 -22.85
N ALA A 14 34.05 -16.64 -23.88
CA ALA A 14 32.63 -16.48 -24.09
C ALA A 14 31.78 -17.16 -23.00
N ALA A 15 32.20 -18.38 -22.56
CA ALA A 15 31.51 -19.07 -21.47
C ALA A 15 31.68 -18.36 -20.10
N ALA A 16 32.85 -17.77 -19.85
CA ALA A 16 33.07 -16.99 -18.62
C ALA A 16 32.30 -15.67 -18.60
N LEU A 17 32.17 -14.99 -19.75
CA LEU A 17 31.36 -13.78 -19.88
C LEU A 17 29.85 -14.08 -19.77
N LEU A 18 29.37 -15.21 -20.28
CA LEU A 18 27.99 -15.65 -20.15
C LEU A 18 27.67 -16.04 -18.71
N ALA A 19 28.58 -16.69 -17.99
CA ALA A 19 28.43 -17.02 -16.57
C ALA A 19 28.44 -15.76 -15.68
N LEU A 20 29.25 -14.75 -16.00
CA LEU A 20 29.29 -13.48 -15.31
C LEU A 20 28.03 -12.67 -15.57
N ALA A 21 27.49 -12.68 -16.80
CA ALA A 21 26.23 -12.04 -17.16
C ALA A 21 25.01 -12.71 -16.47
N LEU A 22 25.01 -14.05 -16.34
CA LEU A 22 23.98 -14.77 -15.56
C LEU A 22 24.09 -14.51 -14.05
N ALA A 23 25.31 -14.38 -13.52
CA ALA A 23 25.50 -14.05 -12.11
C ALA A 23 25.09 -12.59 -11.78
N LEU A 24 25.29 -11.65 -12.71
CA LEU A 24 24.80 -10.26 -12.59
C LEU A 24 23.28 -10.15 -12.76
N ALA A 25 22.67 -11.02 -13.60
CA ALA A 25 21.21 -11.08 -13.73
C ALA A 25 20.53 -11.73 -12.50
N ALA A 26 21.21 -12.66 -11.81
CA ALA A 26 20.72 -13.24 -10.57
C ALA A 26 20.83 -12.28 -9.35
N GLY A 27 21.71 -11.27 -9.42
CA GLY A 27 21.87 -10.24 -8.39
C GLY A 27 20.89 -9.05 -8.50
N ALA A 28 20.19 -8.91 -9.64
CA ALA A 28 19.27 -7.79 -9.87
C ALA A 28 17.82 -8.06 -9.44
N GLY A 29 17.53 -9.19 -8.77
CA GLY A 29 16.17 -9.64 -8.46
C GLY A 29 15.78 -9.69 -6.97
N ALA A 30 16.60 -9.20 -6.05
CA ALA A 30 16.15 -8.98 -4.68
C ALA A 30 15.40 -7.65 -4.61
N GLY A 31 14.24 -7.58 -5.26
CA GLY A 31 13.26 -6.53 -4.99
C GLY A 31 12.97 -6.52 -3.49
N ALA A 32 12.81 -5.35 -2.90
CA ALA A 32 12.61 -5.20 -1.48
C ALA A 32 11.23 -5.72 -1.08
N GLN A 33 11.05 -7.04 -1.05
CA GLN A 33 9.84 -7.69 -0.56
C GLN A 33 9.63 -7.32 0.91
N VAL A 34 8.38 -7.08 1.31
CA VAL A 34 8.05 -6.85 2.73
C VAL A 34 8.38 -8.08 3.55
N LEU A 35 8.09 -9.28 3.01
CA LEU A 35 8.46 -10.57 3.57
C LEU A 35 9.54 -11.22 2.71
N SER A 36 10.64 -11.64 3.30
CA SER A 36 11.71 -12.36 2.61
C SER A 36 11.53 -13.87 2.61
N ASP A 37 10.57 -14.40 3.39
CA ASP A 37 10.28 -15.82 3.46
C ASP A 37 9.55 -16.32 2.21
N PRO A 38 10.08 -17.33 1.48
CA PRO A 38 9.53 -17.76 0.19
C PRO A 38 8.14 -18.41 0.29
N ALA A 39 7.71 -18.85 1.47
CA ALA A 39 6.38 -19.42 1.65
C ALA A 39 5.35 -18.36 2.07
N LEU A 40 5.76 -17.30 2.76
CA LEU A 40 4.88 -16.25 3.27
C LEU A 40 4.75 -15.06 2.30
N ALA A 41 5.82 -14.72 1.57
CA ALA A 41 5.84 -13.60 0.64
C ALA A 41 4.75 -13.71 -0.45
N PRO A 42 4.57 -14.84 -1.15
CA PRO A 42 3.53 -14.98 -2.18
C PRO A 42 2.11 -14.83 -1.63
N LEU A 43 1.86 -15.25 -0.39
CA LEU A 43 0.55 -15.09 0.26
C LEU A 43 0.26 -13.61 0.54
N HIS A 44 1.28 -12.86 0.95
CA HIS A 44 1.17 -11.43 1.17
C HIS A 44 0.94 -10.65 -0.14
N GLU A 45 1.75 -10.92 -1.16
CA GLU A 45 1.66 -10.28 -2.47
C GLU A 45 0.33 -10.56 -3.18
N ALA A 46 -0.18 -11.78 -3.06
CA ALA A 46 -1.49 -12.15 -3.57
C ALA A 46 -2.67 -11.65 -2.69
N GLN A 47 -2.38 -10.91 -1.60
CA GLN A 47 -3.36 -10.44 -0.60
C GLN A 47 -4.25 -11.56 -0.01
N ARG A 48 -3.74 -12.78 0.07
CA ARG A 48 -4.40 -13.94 0.68
C ARG A 48 -4.33 -13.85 2.21
N THR A 49 -4.90 -12.77 2.77
CA THR A 49 -4.73 -12.37 4.19
C THR A 49 -5.13 -13.48 5.18
N ALA A 50 -6.21 -14.22 4.90
CA ALA A 50 -6.66 -15.31 5.78
C ALA A 50 -5.65 -16.48 5.82
N GLU A 51 -5.06 -16.81 4.68
CA GLU A 51 -4.05 -17.86 4.57
C GLU A 51 -2.72 -17.41 5.16
N LEU A 52 -2.30 -16.19 4.89
CA LEU A 52 -1.11 -15.59 5.51
C LEU A 52 -1.21 -15.65 7.05
N LYS A 53 -2.36 -15.24 7.60
CA LYS A 53 -2.63 -15.30 9.05
C LYS A 53 -2.54 -16.74 9.59
N ARG A 54 -3.15 -17.70 8.89
CA ARG A 54 -3.12 -19.11 9.30
C ARG A 54 -1.69 -19.66 9.28
N SER A 55 -0.97 -19.52 8.17
CA SER A 55 0.41 -19.99 8.02
C SER A 55 1.36 -19.36 9.03
N ALA A 56 1.20 -18.05 9.30
CA ALA A 56 1.98 -17.37 10.31
C ALA A 56 1.74 -17.96 11.72
N ARG A 57 0.47 -18.23 12.10
CA ARG A 57 0.13 -18.82 13.39
C ARG A 57 0.65 -20.24 13.56
N GLU A 58 0.53 -21.08 12.53
CA GLU A 58 1.06 -22.46 12.53
C GLU A 58 2.59 -22.44 12.74
N ARG A 59 3.30 -21.55 12.06
CA ARG A 59 4.75 -21.40 12.23
C ARG A 59 5.13 -20.88 13.61
N LEU A 60 4.39 -19.92 14.17
CA LEU A 60 4.63 -19.39 15.50
C LEU A 60 4.29 -20.39 16.60
N ALA A 61 3.37 -21.34 16.37
CA ALA A 61 3.13 -22.44 17.29
C ALA A 61 4.33 -23.40 17.36
N ALA A 62 4.99 -23.66 16.23
CA ALA A 62 6.18 -24.51 16.15
C ALA A 62 7.47 -23.78 16.53
N ARG A 63 7.57 -22.49 16.16
CA ARG A 63 8.75 -21.64 16.36
C ARG A 63 8.32 -20.25 16.83
N PRO A 64 8.14 -20.02 18.14
CA PRO A 64 7.62 -18.76 18.69
C PRO A 64 8.47 -17.52 18.35
N ASP A 65 9.74 -17.72 18.01
CA ASP A 65 10.70 -16.69 17.68
C ASP A 65 10.96 -16.52 16.16
N ASP A 66 10.08 -17.06 15.30
CA ASP A 66 10.19 -16.87 13.85
C ASP A 66 9.81 -15.42 13.48
N ALA A 67 10.83 -14.58 13.26
CA ALA A 67 10.66 -13.15 12.98
C ALA A 67 9.84 -12.87 11.70
N GLN A 68 9.97 -13.70 10.66
CA GLN A 68 9.18 -13.57 9.43
C GLN A 68 7.71 -13.94 9.66
N ALA A 69 7.43 -14.95 10.48
CA ALA A 69 6.06 -15.30 10.86
C ALA A 69 5.42 -14.23 11.77
N VAL A 70 6.19 -13.58 12.66
CA VAL A 70 5.73 -12.42 13.44
C VAL A 70 5.35 -11.27 12.51
N LEU A 71 6.20 -10.93 11.53
CA LEU A 71 5.90 -9.89 10.54
C LEU A 71 4.68 -10.25 9.69
N ALA A 72 4.57 -11.49 9.22
CA ALA A 72 3.43 -11.95 8.43
C ALA A 72 2.10 -11.85 9.21
N LEU A 73 2.11 -12.23 10.50
CA LEU A 73 0.94 -12.09 11.37
C LEU A 73 0.57 -10.60 11.57
N ALA A 74 1.58 -9.73 11.73
CA ALA A 74 1.38 -8.29 11.85
C ALA A 74 0.74 -7.68 10.60
N LEU A 75 1.25 -8.01 9.42
CA LEU A 75 0.70 -7.55 8.13
C LEU A 75 -0.75 -8.02 7.94
N ALA A 76 -1.05 -9.27 8.28
CA ALA A 76 -2.40 -9.80 8.20
C ALA A 76 -3.35 -9.13 9.22
N ALA A 77 -2.87 -8.83 10.43
CA ALA A 77 -3.66 -8.18 11.49
C ALA A 77 -3.97 -6.71 11.17
N MET A 78 -3.06 -6.00 10.50
CA MET A 78 -3.29 -4.61 10.09
C MET A 78 -4.38 -4.48 9.00
N LYS A 79 -4.53 -5.48 8.14
CA LYS A 79 -5.59 -5.50 7.11
C LYS A 79 -6.96 -5.94 7.64
N GLY A 80 -7.00 -6.61 8.80
CA GLY A 80 -8.24 -7.10 9.41
C GLY A 80 -8.87 -6.09 10.37
N SER A 81 -10.18 -6.26 10.62
CA SER A 81 -10.95 -5.47 11.61
C SER A 81 -10.98 -6.09 13.01
N ASP A 82 -10.34 -7.25 13.21
CA ASP A 82 -10.37 -7.99 14.47
C ASP A 82 -9.32 -7.45 15.47
N ASP A 83 -9.79 -6.69 16.45
CA ASP A 83 -8.93 -6.08 17.47
C ASP A 83 -8.22 -7.11 18.38
N ALA A 84 -8.80 -8.30 18.58
CA ALA A 84 -8.15 -9.35 19.38
C ALA A 84 -6.93 -9.92 18.62
N VAL A 85 -7.08 -10.13 17.32
CA VAL A 85 -5.96 -10.55 16.45
C VAL A 85 -4.87 -9.48 16.42
N ARG A 86 -5.25 -8.21 16.36
CA ARG A 86 -4.29 -7.09 16.34
C ARG A 86 -3.52 -7.00 17.66
N ARG A 87 -4.18 -7.15 18.80
CA ARG A 87 -3.51 -7.17 20.12
C ARG A 87 -2.57 -8.38 20.27
N ASP A 88 -2.98 -9.59 19.89
CA ASP A 88 -2.10 -10.77 19.90
C ASP A 88 -0.85 -10.55 19.04
N ALA A 89 -1.03 -10.05 17.82
CA ALA A 89 0.08 -9.75 16.91
C ALA A 89 1.04 -8.70 17.50
N LEU A 90 0.51 -7.65 18.14
CA LEU A 90 1.33 -6.59 18.77
C LEU A 90 2.15 -7.14 19.94
N GLU A 91 1.58 -7.97 20.82
CA GLU A 91 2.32 -8.57 21.93
C GLU A 91 3.42 -9.51 21.44
N ARG A 92 3.16 -10.28 20.37
CA ARG A 92 4.18 -11.13 19.72
C ARG A 92 5.30 -10.29 19.11
N ALA A 93 4.97 -9.21 18.40
CA ALA A 93 5.95 -8.30 17.80
C ALA A 93 6.82 -7.62 18.85
N ARG A 94 6.21 -7.13 19.94
CA ARG A 94 6.91 -6.57 21.10
C ARG A 94 7.84 -7.58 21.76
N GLY A 95 7.36 -8.80 21.99
CA GLY A 95 8.17 -9.90 22.56
C GLY A 95 9.33 -10.27 21.65
N CYS A 96 9.09 -10.37 20.35
CA CYS A 96 10.10 -10.65 19.34
C CYS A 96 11.22 -9.58 19.36
N ALA A 97 10.87 -8.30 19.27
CA ALA A 97 11.85 -7.20 19.29
C ALA A 97 12.73 -7.21 20.56
N LYS A 98 12.16 -7.59 21.70
CA LYS A 98 12.91 -7.72 22.96
C LYS A 98 13.89 -8.90 22.96
N ARG A 99 13.46 -10.08 22.49
CA ARG A 99 14.28 -11.29 22.48
C ARG A 99 15.30 -11.30 21.34
N GLN A 100 14.99 -10.62 20.24
CA GLN A 100 15.82 -10.57 19.03
C GLN A 100 16.07 -9.12 18.63
N PRO A 101 16.91 -8.37 19.36
CA PRO A 101 17.12 -6.94 19.10
C PRO A 101 17.77 -6.62 17.76
N GLN A 102 18.33 -7.64 17.08
CA GLN A 102 18.90 -7.52 15.73
C GLN A 102 17.95 -8.02 14.61
N ALA A 103 16.73 -8.45 14.96
CA ALA A 103 15.75 -8.90 13.99
C ALA A 103 14.91 -7.71 13.49
N GLN A 104 15.30 -7.13 12.38
CA GLN A 104 14.63 -6.03 11.71
C GLN A 104 13.10 -6.24 11.54
N PRO A 105 12.59 -7.45 11.13
CA PRO A 105 11.15 -7.68 10.97
C PRO A 105 10.35 -7.49 12.25
N CYS A 106 10.95 -7.82 13.43
CA CYS A 106 10.30 -7.68 14.72
C CYS A 106 10.06 -6.21 15.10
N HIS A 107 11.07 -5.36 14.89
CA HIS A 107 10.96 -3.92 15.15
C HIS A 107 9.98 -3.24 14.21
N TYR A 108 10.02 -3.58 12.93
CA TYR A 108 9.06 -3.06 11.96
C TYR A 108 7.62 -3.45 12.30
N ALA A 109 7.37 -4.74 12.57
CA ALA A 109 6.06 -5.25 12.97
C ALA A 109 5.55 -4.55 14.26
N HIS A 110 6.43 -4.35 15.25
CA HIS A 110 6.10 -3.66 16.49
C HIS A 110 5.71 -2.20 16.25
N GLY A 111 6.54 -1.45 15.52
CA GLY A 111 6.27 -0.03 15.23
C GLY A 111 4.98 0.18 14.43
N MET A 112 4.76 -0.62 13.38
CA MET A 112 3.58 -0.54 12.53
C MET A 112 2.29 -0.88 13.28
N LEU A 113 2.24 -2.01 14.00
CA LEU A 113 1.06 -2.42 14.77
C LEU A 113 0.73 -1.45 15.89
N LEU A 114 1.75 -0.99 16.63
CA LEU A 114 1.54 -0.01 17.69
C LEU A 114 1.01 1.31 17.15
N GLY A 115 1.52 1.76 15.99
CA GLY A 115 1.02 2.96 15.31
C GLY A 115 -0.45 2.83 14.90
N VAL A 116 -0.82 1.71 14.27
CA VAL A 116 -2.21 1.42 13.86
C VAL A 116 -3.14 1.36 15.07
N GLN A 117 -2.74 0.66 16.14
CA GLN A 117 -3.53 0.57 17.37
C GLN A 117 -3.71 1.93 18.02
N ALA A 118 -2.63 2.69 18.18
CA ALA A 118 -2.68 4.01 18.80
C ALA A 118 -3.59 4.99 18.04
N MET A 119 -3.58 4.94 16.70
CA MET A 119 -4.48 5.74 15.87
C MET A 119 -5.94 5.32 16.04
N SER A 120 -6.24 4.03 16.20
CA SER A 120 -7.61 3.54 16.43
C SER A 120 -8.15 3.89 17.82
N GLU A 121 -7.29 3.99 18.82
CA GLU A 121 -7.63 4.36 20.20
C GLU A 121 -7.73 5.88 20.43
N GLY A 122 -7.30 6.69 19.45
CA GLY A 122 -7.41 8.14 19.45
C GLY A 122 -6.16 8.91 19.90
N LEU A 123 -6.27 10.23 19.93
CA LEU A 123 -5.14 11.15 20.08
C LEU A 123 -4.30 10.94 21.35
N PHE A 124 -4.94 10.64 22.48
CA PHE A 124 -4.20 10.40 23.73
C PHE A 124 -3.36 9.12 23.70
N ALA A 125 -3.89 8.06 23.09
CA ALA A 125 -3.14 6.82 22.90
C ALA A 125 -1.98 7.03 21.91
N ALA A 126 -2.23 7.75 20.82
CA ALA A 126 -1.21 8.14 19.86
C ALA A 126 -0.08 8.93 20.53
N ALA A 127 -0.40 9.93 21.36
CA ALA A 127 0.59 10.73 22.07
C ALA A 127 1.46 9.90 23.05
N ARG A 128 0.89 8.90 23.71
CA ARG A 128 1.65 8.02 24.62
C ARG A 128 2.54 7.03 23.87
N SER A 129 2.14 6.60 22.69
CA SER A 129 2.82 5.54 21.93
C SER A 129 3.84 6.06 20.92
N VAL A 130 3.78 7.34 20.57
CA VAL A 130 4.55 7.94 19.46
C VAL A 130 6.07 7.77 19.61
N GLY A 131 6.61 7.91 20.82
CA GLY A 131 8.03 7.71 21.09
C GLY A 131 8.48 6.28 20.79
N THR A 132 7.70 5.29 21.25
CA THR A 132 7.98 3.87 21.01
C THR A 132 7.83 3.50 19.53
N VAL A 133 6.83 4.05 18.84
CA VAL A 133 6.66 3.85 17.38
C VAL A 133 7.89 4.37 16.64
N ARG A 134 8.32 5.61 16.94
CA ARG A 134 9.51 6.20 16.33
C ARG A 134 10.75 5.36 16.56
N GLU A 135 11.01 4.95 17.80
CA GLU A 135 12.16 4.12 18.16
C GLU A 135 12.17 2.79 17.39
N ALA A 136 11.03 2.08 17.38
CA ALA A 136 10.92 0.81 16.69
C ALA A 136 11.17 0.94 15.17
N LEU A 137 10.58 1.96 14.51
CA LEU A 137 10.79 2.19 13.08
C LEU A 137 12.20 2.68 12.77
N THR A 138 12.81 3.49 13.64
CA THR A 138 14.22 3.93 13.51
C THR A 138 15.15 2.74 13.62
N THR A 139 14.92 1.83 14.59
CA THR A 139 15.71 0.61 14.76
C THR A 139 15.55 -0.31 13.54
N ALA A 140 14.32 -0.52 13.07
CA ALA A 140 14.08 -1.35 11.89
C ALA A 140 14.81 -0.82 10.65
N HIS A 141 14.75 0.49 10.40
CA HIS A 141 15.48 1.13 9.31
C HIS A 141 17.01 1.10 9.52
N GLY A 142 17.49 1.29 10.74
CA GLY A 142 18.92 1.25 11.06
C GLY A 142 19.55 -0.12 10.88
N LEU A 143 18.80 -1.21 11.13
CA LEU A 143 19.24 -2.59 10.92
C LEU A 143 19.36 -2.98 9.43
N ASP A 144 18.52 -2.42 8.57
CA ASP A 144 18.58 -2.58 7.12
C ASP A 144 18.15 -1.29 6.40
N PRO A 145 19.08 -0.34 6.20
CA PRO A 145 18.79 0.92 5.53
C PRO A 145 18.43 0.77 4.05
N ALA A 146 18.76 -0.35 3.42
CA ALA A 146 18.43 -0.62 2.02
C ALA A 146 17.01 -1.16 1.85
N TRP A 147 16.41 -1.69 2.91
CA TRP A 147 15.07 -2.25 2.88
C TRP A 147 14.01 -1.15 2.79
N TYR A 148 13.38 -1.07 1.63
CA TYR A 148 12.44 -0.02 1.28
C TYR A 148 11.27 0.14 2.27
N PRO A 149 10.56 -0.94 2.72
CA PRO A 149 9.44 -0.79 3.63
C PRO A 149 9.78 -0.11 4.95
N GLY A 150 10.97 -0.39 5.52
CA GLY A 150 11.44 0.27 6.75
C GLY A 150 11.69 1.76 6.55
N ARG A 151 12.29 2.13 5.42
CA ARG A 151 12.52 3.53 5.03
C ARG A 151 11.20 4.28 4.81
N SER A 152 10.27 3.67 4.05
CA SER A 152 8.95 4.23 3.77
C SER A 152 8.16 4.46 5.05
N ALA A 153 8.10 3.47 5.96
CA ALA A 153 7.39 3.59 7.23
C ALA A 153 7.97 4.69 8.14
N LEU A 154 9.31 4.79 8.22
CA LEU A 154 9.96 5.84 9.01
C LEU A 154 9.73 7.23 8.41
N LEU A 155 9.75 7.35 7.07
CA LEU A 155 9.40 8.58 6.37
C LEU A 155 7.94 8.98 6.67
N GLU A 156 7.00 8.03 6.56
CA GLU A 156 5.58 8.27 6.88
C GLU A 156 5.42 8.77 8.31
N PHE A 157 6.10 8.16 9.28
CA PHE A 157 6.10 8.63 10.65
C PHE A 157 6.52 10.10 10.73
N HIS A 158 7.67 10.45 10.13
CA HIS A 158 8.20 11.82 10.19
C HIS A 158 7.35 12.83 9.42
N ALA A 159 6.67 12.41 8.36
CA ALA A 159 5.79 13.27 7.56
C ALA A 159 4.43 13.53 8.24
N MET A 160 3.92 12.55 9.03
CA MET A 160 2.58 12.63 9.61
C MET A 160 2.55 13.10 11.07
N ALA A 161 3.55 12.71 11.87
CA ALA A 161 3.58 13.07 13.28
C ALA A 161 3.84 14.59 13.44
N PRO A 162 3.12 15.28 14.35
CA PRO A 162 3.44 16.65 14.71
C PRO A 162 4.88 16.78 15.23
N GLY A 163 5.53 17.94 15.00
CA GLY A 163 6.91 18.17 15.45
C GLY A 163 7.10 17.94 16.96
N MET A 164 6.14 18.40 17.79
CA MET A 164 6.15 18.17 19.24
C MET A 164 6.04 16.67 19.62
N MET A 165 5.60 15.82 18.70
CA MET A 165 5.51 14.36 18.87
C MET A 165 6.67 13.63 18.16
N GLY A 166 7.70 14.37 17.70
CA GLY A 166 8.90 13.82 17.09
C GLY A 166 8.84 13.64 15.58
N GLY A 167 7.81 14.18 14.90
CA GLY A 167 7.77 14.32 13.46
C GLY A 167 8.81 15.34 12.97
N SER A 168 9.27 15.21 11.73
CA SER A 168 10.25 16.12 11.14
C SER A 168 10.21 16.05 9.62
N THR A 169 9.74 17.10 8.98
CA THR A 169 9.73 17.19 7.51
C THR A 169 11.15 17.16 6.93
N ALA A 170 12.12 17.74 7.63
CA ALA A 170 13.54 17.68 7.23
C ALA A 170 14.07 16.23 7.24
N ARG A 171 13.74 15.45 8.29
CA ARG A 171 14.16 14.04 8.37
C ARG A 171 13.45 13.17 7.32
N ALA A 172 12.18 13.45 7.06
CA ALA A 172 11.44 12.78 5.99
C ALA A 172 12.05 13.08 4.60
N ALA A 173 12.43 14.33 4.33
CA ALA A 173 13.11 14.72 3.09
C ALA A 173 14.49 14.04 2.95
N GLU A 174 15.25 13.95 4.03
CA GLU A 174 16.54 13.26 4.06
C GLU A 174 16.40 11.77 3.74
N LEU A 175 15.41 11.07 4.35
CA LEU A 175 15.10 9.66 4.04
C LEU A 175 14.75 9.45 2.57
N ALA A 176 14.00 10.37 1.96
CA ALA A 176 13.68 10.31 0.53
C ALA A 176 14.92 10.55 -0.34
N ALA A 177 15.77 11.51 0.00
CA ALA A 177 16.98 11.82 -0.74
C ALA A 177 18.04 10.72 -0.68
N GLN A 178 18.10 9.98 0.44
CA GLN A 178 19.04 8.87 0.66
C GLN A 178 18.52 7.52 0.20
N ALA A 179 17.39 7.45 -0.51
CA ALA A 179 16.88 6.19 -1.04
C ALA A 179 17.87 5.62 -2.08
N PRO A 180 18.18 4.30 -1.99
CA PRO A 180 19.26 3.72 -2.79
C PRO A 180 18.93 3.60 -4.29
N ARG A 181 17.64 3.63 -4.66
CA ARG A 181 17.20 3.55 -6.05
C ARG A 181 16.40 4.80 -6.44
N PRO A 182 16.59 5.34 -7.67
CA PRO A 182 15.90 6.55 -8.13
C PRO A 182 14.37 6.47 -8.07
N GLU A 183 13.80 5.30 -8.39
CA GLU A 183 12.35 5.08 -8.34
C GLU A 183 11.81 5.11 -6.91
N GLN A 184 12.57 4.61 -5.93
CA GLN A 184 12.23 4.73 -4.52
C GLN A 184 12.27 6.18 -4.05
N ALA A 185 13.33 6.91 -4.42
CA ALA A 185 13.44 8.34 -4.12
C ALA A 185 12.27 9.15 -4.70
N ALA A 186 11.90 8.88 -5.96
CA ALA A 186 10.80 9.55 -6.63
C ALA A 186 9.44 9.28 -5.93
N ALA A 187 9.18 8.03 -5.54
CA ALA A 187 7.96 7.67 -4.82
C ALA A 187 7.89 8.35 -3.43
N LEU A 188 8.98 8.29 -2.66
CA LEU A 188 9.05 8.93 -1.35
C LEU A 188 8.93 10.47 -1.43
N GLN A 189 9.51 11.11 -2.46
CA GLN A 189 9.32 12.53 -2.72
C GLN A 189 7.88 12.86 -3.09
N ALA A 190 7.21 12.01 -3.88
CA ALA A 190 5.79 12.19 -4.19
C ALA A 190 4.93 12.13 -2.93
N ARG A 191 5.27 11.26 -1.98
CA ARG A 191 4.61 11.21 -0.67
C ARG A 191 4.73 12.53 0.10
N LEU A 192 5.90 13.15 0.09
CA LEU A 192 6.11 14.46 0.72
C LEU A 192 5.27 15.55 0.06
N LEU A 193 5.19 15.57 -1.27
CA LEU A 193 4.35 16.50 -2.02
C LEU A 193 2.86 16.38 -1.65
N LEU A 194 2.39 15.17 -1.34
CA LEU A 194 1.02 14.98 -0.81
C LEU A 194 0.83 15.66 0.55
N GLY A 195 1.82 15.59 1.43
CA GLY A 195 1.84 16.32 2.71
C GLY A 195 1.78 17.84 2.53
N GLU A 196 2.41 18.35 1.46
CA GLU A 196 2.39 19.74 1.05
C GLU A 196 1.12 20.16 0.27
N ARG A 197 0.15 19.25 0.11
CA ARG A 197 -1.07 19.46 -0.69
C ARG A 197 -0.81 19.76 -2.16
N LYS A 198 0.20 19.12 -2.74
CA LYS A 198 0.58 19.23 -4.17
C LYS A 198 0.29 17.95 -4.94
N PRO A 199 -0.99 17.51 -5.05
CA PRO A 199 -1.31 16.21 -5.63
C PRO A 199 -0.96 16.10 -7.12
N ALA A 200 -1.03 17.19 -7.89
CA ALA A 200 -0.66 17.16 -9.30
C ALA A 200 0.86 16.90 -9.49
N GLU A 201 1.69 17.53 -8.68
CA GLU A 201 3.15 17.31 -8.71
C GLU A 201 3.50 15.88 -8.23
N ALA A 202 2.78 15.38 -7.23
CA ALA A 202 2.94 14.00 -6.78
C ALA A 202 2.62 13.00 -7.91
N LEU A 203 1.50 13.18 -8.63
CA LEU A 203 1.16 12.33 -9.78
C LEU A 203 2.18 12.40 -10.90
N ALA A 204 2.73 13.58 -11.20
CA ALA A 204 3.76 13.74 -12.22
C ALA A 204 5.03 12.93 -11.89
N ARG A 205 5.35 12.75 -10.61
CA ARG A 205 6.48 11.90 -10.15
C ARG A 205 6.15 10.41 -10.15
N LEU A 206 4.91 10.04 -9.83
CA LEU A 206 4.50 8.64 -9.71
C LEU A 206 4.15 8.00 -11.07
N LEU A 207 3.60 8.78 -12.00
CA LEU A 207 3.15 8.26 -13.29
C LEU A 207 4.26 7.55 -14.10
N PRO A 208 5.51 8.07 -14.17
CA PRO A 208 6.60 7.36 -14.85
C PRO A 208 7.00 6.06 -14.20
N LEU A 209 6.68 5.85 -12.92
CA LEU A 209 7.03 4.64 -12.20
C LEU A 209 6.15 3.43 -12.56
N LEU A 210 5.01 3.64 -13.22
CA LEU A 210 4.19 2.55 -13.72
C LEU A 210 4.76 2.01 -15.05
N PRO A 211 4.83 0.66 -15.26
CA PRO A 211 4.53 -0.41 -14.31
C PRO A 211 5.62 -0.60 -13.26
N VAL A 212 5.26 -0.97 -12.02
CA VAL A 212 6.20 -1.20 -10.92
C VAL A 212 6.37 -2.70 -10.69
N ALA A 213 7.60 -3.20 -10.85
CA ALA A 213 7.91 -4.61 -10.64
C ALA A 213 8.12 -4.98 -9.16
N ASP A 214 8.69 -4.07 -8.36
CA ASP A 214 8.93 -4.27 -6.92
C ASP A 214 7.60 -4.21 -6.15
N PRO A 215 7.15 -5.29 -5.47
CA PRO A 215 5.83 -5.32 -4.84
C PRO A 215 5.65 -4.28 -3.73
N ALA A 216 6.67 -4.03 -2.91
CA ALA A 216 6.57 -3.07 -1.81
C ALA A 216 6.50 -1.63 -2.33
N LEU A 217 7.31 -1.30 -3.34
CA LEU A 217 7.25 0.01 -3.99
C LEU A 217 5.93 0.21 -4.75
N ARG A 218 5.42 -0.86 -5.38
CA ARG A 218 4.14 -0.83 -6.09
C ARG A 218 2.99 -0.46 -5.17
N ASP A 219 2.91 -1.07 -3.99
CA ASP A 219 1.84 -0.79 -3.03
C ASP A 219 1.83 0.71 -2.66
N ASP A 220 2.98 1.31 -2.40
CA ASP A 220 3.11 2.75 -2.12
C ASP A 220 2.76 3.62 -3.34
N VAL A 221 3.26 3.29 -4.53
CA VAL A 221 2.98 4.03 -5.77
C VAL A 221 1.49 4.02 -6.08
N VAL A 222 0.84 2.85 -5.99
CA VAL A 222 -0.61 2.71 -6.22
C VAL A 222 -1.40 3.48 -5.16
N GLN A 223 -1.03 3.35 -3.89
CA GLN A 223 -1.72 4.00 -2.78
C GLN A 223 -1.61 5.53 -2.88
N TRP A 224 -0.39 6.06 -2.99
CA TRP A 224 -0.16 7.52 -3.01
C TRP A 224 -0.66 8.17 -4.30
N GLY A 225 -0.51 7.49 -5.43
CA GLY A 225 -1.06 7.98 -6.69
C GLY A 225 -2.59 7.98 -6.71
N SER A 226 -3.22 6.97 -6.11
CA SER A 226 -4.68 6.95 -5.96
C SER A 226 -5.17 8.04 -5.00
N LEU A 227 -4.45 8.28 -3.89
CA LEU A 227 -4.75 9.37 -2.98
C LEU A 227 -4.64 10.74 -3.67
N ALA A 228 -3.56 10.97 -4.42
CA ALA A 228 -3.37 12.19 -5.20
C ALA A 228 -4.46 12.39 -6.24
N GLY A 229 -4.75 11.34 -7.03
CA GLY A 229 -5.76 11.39 -8.09
C GLY A 229 -7.17 11.64 -7.53
N LEU A 230 -7.55 10.96 -6.46
CA LEU A 230 -8.85 11.19 -5.81
C LEU A 230 -8.93 12.57 -5.14
N GLY A 231 -7.81 13.08 -4.62
CA GLY A 231 -7.70 14.45 -4.14
C GLY A 231 -8.02 15.46 -5.25
N LEU A 232 -7.42 15.31 -6.42
CA LEU A 232 -7.71 16.16 -7.59
C LEU A 232 -9.17 16.05 -8.05
N VAL A 233 -9.76 14.84 -8.04
CA VAL A 233 -11.18 14.65 -8.35
C VAL A 233 -12.06 15.41 -7.35
N ASN A 234 -11.76 15.32 -6.05
CA ASN A 234 -12.53 16.04 -5.02
C ASN A 234 -12.38 17.57 -5.12
N ASP A 235 -11.26 18.06 -5.67
CA ASP A 235 -11.01 19.49 -5.91
C ASP A 235 -11.60 19.99 -7.25
N GLY A 236 -12.41 19.18 -7.95
CA GLY A 236 -12.98 19.54 -9.26
C GLY A 236 -11.96 19.50 -10.42
N LYS A 237 -10.79 18.90 -10.21
CA LYS A 237 -9.70 18.81 -11.19
C LYS A 237 -9.58 17.40 -11.81
N ALA A 238 -10.72 16.76 -12.03
CA ALA A 238 -10.80 15.35 -12.44
C ALA A 238 -9.99 15.03 -13.71
N ALA A 239 -9.94 15.95 -14.69
CA ALA A 239 -9.17 15.76 -15.91
C ALA A 239 -7.65 15.57 -15.64
N GLN A 240 -7.10 16.17 -14.58
CA GLN A 240 -5.69 15.99 -14.22
C GLN A 240 -5.39 14.60 -13.62
N ALA A 241 -6.40 13.93 -13.06
CA ALA A 241 -6.27 12.59 -12.50
C ALA A 241 -6.51 11.47 -13.53
N GLN A 242 -7.11 11.79 -14.67
CA GLN A 242 -7.55 10.79 -15.65
C GLN A 242 -6.40 9.92 -16.15
N ALA A 243 -5.31 10.53 -16.59
CA ALA A 243 -4.14 9.81 -17.12
C ALA A 243 -3.52 8.82 -16.11
N TRP A 244 -3.53 9.16 -14.83
CA TRP A 244 -3.08 8.26 -13.77
C TRP A 244 -3.93 7.00 -13.70
N PHE A 245 -5.25 7.16 -13.57
CA PHE A 245 -6.15 6.02 -13.41
C PHE A 245 -6.27 5.17 -14.67
N GLU A 246 -6.19 5.77 -15.87
CA GLU A 246 -6.14 5.04 -17.14
C GLU A 246 -4.89 4.17 -17.23
N ARG A 247 -3.73 4.73 -16.87
CA ARG A 247 -2.47 3.99 -16.89
C ARG A 247 -2.46 2.91 -15.81
N LEU A 248 -2.92 3.21 -14.59
CA LEU A 248 -3.03 2.24 -13.52
C LEU A 248 -3.93 1.07 -13.91
N ALA A 249 -5.11 1.32 -14.51
CA ALA A 249 -6.04 0.27 -14.96
C ALA A 249 -5.48 -0.60 -16.10
N ARG A 250 -4.52 -0.11 -16.87
CA ARG A 250 -3.85 -0.82 -17.94
C ARG A 250 -2.64 -1.62 -17.46
N GLU A 251 -1.78 -1.02 -16.65
CA GLU A 251 -0.52 -1.62 -16.19
C GLU A 251 -0.73 -2.59 -15.00
N HIS A 252 -1.78 -2.33 -14.19
CA HIS A 252 -2.16 -3.16 -13.05
C HIS A 252 -3.66 -3.49 -13.09
N PRO A 253 -4.09 -4.31 -14.08
CA PRO A 253 -5.50 -4.61 -14.32
C PRO A 253 -6.17 -5.40 -13.18
N GLU A 254 -5.38 -5.99 -12.29
CA GLU A 254 -5.82 -6.69 -11.08
C GLU A 254 -6.18 -5.73 -9.93
N GLU A 255 -5.78 -4.45 -10.01
CA GLU A 255 -6.02 -3.47 -8.94
C GLU A 255 -7.36 -2.76 -9.10
N SER A 256 -8.12 -2.69 -8.03
CA SER A 256 -9.41 -1.98 -7.99
C SER A 256 -9.28 -0.46 -8.10
N ALA A 257 -8.13 0.09 -7.70
CA ALA A 257 -7.87 1.53 -7.66
C ALA A 257 -8.00 2.19 -9.04
N GLY A 258 -7.56 1.52 -10.12
CA GLY A 258 -7.67 2.03 -11.48
C GLY A 258 -9.13 2.27 -11.91
N PRO A 259 -9.96 1.22 -12.01
CA PRO A 259 -11.36 1.39 -12.42
C PRO A 259 -12.19 2.18 -11.40
N TYR A 260 -11.91 2.10 -10.08
CA TYR A 260 -12.57 2.96 -9.10
C TYR A 260 -12.26 4.45 -9.33
N GLY A 261 -10.99 4.78 -9.55
CA GLY A 261 -10.57 6.15 -9.84
C GLY A 261 -11.17 6.68 -11.13
N LEU A 262 -11.22 5.86 -12.19
CA LEU A 262 -11.90 6.22 -13.46
C LEU A 262 -13.40 6.47 -13.25
N ALA A 263 -14.07 5.66 -12.44
CA ALA A 263 -15.47 5.89 -12.10
C ALA A 263 -15.68 7.25 -11.42
N ARG A 264 -14.75 7.64 -10.52
CA ARG A 264 -14.77 8.93 -9.85
C ARG A 264 -14.52 10.09 -10.83
N VAL A 265 -13.56 9.93 -11.74
CA VAL A 265 -13.27 10.92 -12.81
C VAL A 265 -14.49 11.10 -13.73
N ARG A 266 -15.08 10.00 -14.22
CA ARG A 266 -16.24 10.04 -15.12
C ARG A 266 -17.44 10.71 -14.45
N GLY A 267 -17.73 10.35 -13.19
CA GLY A 267 -18.81 11.00 -12.43
C GLY A 267 -18.63 12.50 -12.26
N GLU A 268 -17.41 12.96 -11.96
CA GLU A 268 -17.11 14.38 -11.82
C GLU A 268 -17.22 15.14 -13.15
N LEU A 269 -16.90 14.47 -14.27
CA LEU A 269 -17.05 15.02 -15.62
C LEU A 269 -18.49 14.91 -16.17
N GLY A 270 -19.44 14.36 -15.39
CA GLY A 270 -20.84 14.20 -15.78
C GLY A 270 -21.15 12.99 -16.64
N ASP A 271 -20.16 12.15 -16.96
CA ASP A 271 -20.35 10.90 -17.73
C ASP A 271 -20.84 9.77 -16.81
N TRP A 272 -22.05 9.93 -16.28
CA TRP A 272 -22.65 8.99 -15.34
C TRP A 272 -22.93 7.61 -15.95
N ALA A 273 -23.12 7.54 -17.29
CA ALA A 273 -23.41 6.27 -17.96
C ALA A 273 -22.25 5.26 -17.84
N ALA A 274 -21.01 5.73 -17.83
CA ALA A 274 -19.82 4.88 -17.71
C ALA A 274 -19.55 4.40 -16.27
N VAL A 275 -20.12 5.06 -15.24
CA VAL A 275 -19.75 4.86 -13.84
C VAL A 275 -20.11 3.47 -13.30
N PRO A 276 -21.32 2.92 -13.51
CA PRO A 276 -21.71 1.62 -12.95
C PRO A 276 -20.77 0.48 -13.36
N ALA A 277 -20.47 0.35 -14.66
CA ALA A 277 -19.61 -0.72 -15.17
C ALA A 277 -18.18 -0.65 -14.59
N LEU A 278 -17.64 0.56 -14.41
CA LEU A 278 -16.33 0.78 -13.79
C LEU A 278 -16.32 0.39 -12.30
N LEU A 279 -17.38 0.72 -11.56
CA LEU A 279 -17.52 0.36 -10.15
C LEU A 279 -17.73 -1.14 -9.95
N GLU A 280 -18.53 -1.78 -10.80
CA GLU A 280 -18.70 -3.23 -10.77
C GLU A 280 -17.38 -3.97 -11.08
N ARG A 281 -16.60 -3.46 -12.04
CA ARG A 281 -15.27 -3.97 -12.31
C ARG A 281 -14.37 -3.80 -11.08
N ALA A 282 -14.34 -2.62 -10.48
CA ALA A 282 -13.55 -2.35 -9.27
C ALA A 282 -13.90 -3.30 -8.13
N GLY A 283 -15.20 -3.62 -7.94
CA GLY A 283 -15.68 -4.52 -6.88
C GLY A 283 -15.18 -5.96 -6.95
N ARG A 284 -14.68 -6.40 -8.12
CA ARG A 284 -14.17 -7.76 -8.34
C ARG A 284 -12.65 -7.86 -8.26
N LEU A 285 -11.96 -6.73 -8.09
CA LEU A 285 -10.51 -6.65 -8.15
C LEU A 285 -9.86 -6.55 -6.77
N ARG A 286 -8.56 -6.73 -6.74
CA ARG A 286 -7.73 -6.63 -5.53
C ARG A 286 -7.88 -5.24 -4.90
N GLY A 287 -8.06 -5.18 -3.58
CA GLY A 287 -8.24 -3.93 -2.85
C GLY A 287 -9.66 -3.34 -2.89
N ALA A 288 -10.65 -4.01 -3.50
CA ALA A 288 -12.04 -3.54 -3.54
C ALA A 288 -12.65 -3.14 -2.18
N PRO A 289 -12.40 -3.88 -1.07
CA PRO A 289 -12.99 -3.54 0.23
C PRO A 289 -12.59 -2.17 0.81
N GLN A 290 -11.52 -1.56 0.30
CA GLN A 290 -11.11 -0.22 0.76
C GLN A 290 -11.95 0.92 0.15
N TRP A 291 -12.78 0.63 -0.87
CA TRP A 291 -13.55 1.62 -1.59
C TRP A 291 -15.05 1.55 -1.26
N PRO A 292 -15.74 2.68 -1.08
CA PRO A 292 -17.19 2.72 -0.86
C PRO A 292 -17.94 2.53 -2.20
N ILE A 293 -17.83 1.33 -2.79
CA ILE A 293 -18.35 1.04 -4.14
C ILE A 293 -19.85 1.19 -4.19
N ASP A 294 -20.58 0.55 -3.26
CA ASP A 294 -22.05 0.62 -3.22
C ASP A 294 -22.57 2.06 -3.02
N TYR A 295 -21.87 2.87 -2.22
CA TYR A 295 -22.22 4.29 -2.07
C TYR A 295 -22.09 5.05 -3.40
N ARG A 296 -20.97 4.86 -4.12
CA ARG A 296 -20.74 5.51 -5.42
C ARG A 296 -21.67 4.99 -6.49
N LEU A 297 -21.98 3.70 -6.47
CA LEU A 297 -22.94 3.08 -7.38
C LEU A 297 -24.34 3.66 -7.17
N GLY A 298 -24.78 3.79 -5.93
CA GLY A 298 -26.05 4.42 -5.60
C GLY A 298 -26.16 5.86 -6.09
N ILE A 299 -25.08 6.66 -5.97
CA ILE A 299 -25.06 8.03 -6.51
C ILE A 299 -25.18 8.01 -8.04
N ALA A 300 -24.43 7.15 -8.74
CA ALA A 300 -24.48 7.07 -10.20
C ALA A 300 -25.85 6.65 -10.70
N GLN A 301 -26.44 5.63 -10.08
CA GLN A 301 -27.79 5.15 -10.41
C GLN A 301 -28.86 6.24 -10.15
N GLN A 302 -28.71 7.03 -9.09
CA GLN A 302 -29.60 8.19 -8.85
C GLN A 302 -29.50 9.22 -9.97
N GLN A 303 -28.28 9.55 -10.44
CA GLN A 303 -28.05 10.47 -11.55
C GLN A 303 -28.64 9.95 -12.88
N LEU A 304 -28.67 8.63 -13.06
CA LEU A 304 -29.25 7.96 -14.22
C LEU A 304 -30.77 7.74 -14.13
N GLY A 305 -31.41 8.19 -13.05
CA GLY A 305 -32.85 8.01 -12.83
C GLY A 305 -33.23 6.56 -12.44
N GLN A 306 -32.29 5.71 -12.15
CA GLN A 306 -32.49 4.28 -11.79
C GLN A 306 -32.80 4.15 -10.29
N ARG A 307 -33.99 4.62 -9.89
CA ARG A 307 -34.37 4.83 -8.47
C ARG A 307 -34.26 3.58 -7.61
N ASP A 308 -34.80 2.45 -8.06
CA ASP A 308 -34.83 1.21 -7.28
C ASP A 308 -33.41 0.64 -7.11
N ALA A 309 -32.61 0.68 -8.16
CA ALA A 309 -31.21 0.27 -8.11
C ALA A 309 -30.40 1.17 -7.16
N ALA A 310 -30.60 2.49 -7.23
CA ALA A 310 -29.96 3.45 -6.33
C ALA A 310 -30.30 3.19 -4.86
N ARG A 311 -31.59 2.95 -4.56
CA ARG A 311 -32.04 2.59 -3.19
C ARG A 311 -31.35 1.32 -2.71
N ALA A 312 -31.34 0.27 -3.52
CA ALA A 312 -30.69 -0.99 -3.16
C ALA A 312 -29.20 -0.81 -2.85
N SER A 313 -28.48 -0.07 -3.68
CA SER A 313 -27.05 0.17 -3.50
C SER A 313 -26.74 1.01 -2.26
N LEU A 314 -27.48 2.10 -2.02
CA LEU A 314 -27.32 2.93 -0.84
C LEU A 314 -27.66 2.16 0.45
N GLN A 315 -28.70 1.31 0.42
CA GLN A 315 -29.06 0.48 1.56
C GLN A 315 -27.94 -0.52 1.89
N ARG A 316 -27.40 -1.24 0.90
CA ARG A 316 -26.25 -2.16 1.12
C ARG A 316 -25.06 -1.42 1.76
N PHE A 317 -24.75 -0.21 1.31
CA PHE A 317 -23.66 0.58 1.90
C PHE A 317 -23.91 0.90 3.38
N ILE A 318 -25.16 1.30 3.73
CA ILE A 318 -25.54 1.62 5.11
C ILE A 318 -25.49 0.36 5.99
N ASP A 319 -26.03 -0.75 5.50
CA ASP A 319 -26.07 -2.03 6.22
C ASP A 319 -24.67 -2.60 6.48
N ALA A 320 -23.75 -2.40 5.54
CA ALA A 320 -22.36 -2.75 5.73
C ALA A 320 -21.64 -1.96 6.83
N GLY A 321 -22.05 -0.71 7.08
CA GLY A 321 -21.51 0.13 8.16
C GLY A 321 -20.02 0.48 8.06
N LEU A 322 -19.38 0.21 6.93
CA LEU A 322 -17.92 0.29 6.75
C LEU A 322 -17.43 1.66 6.22
N GLY A 323 -18.31 2.65 6.13
CA GLY A 323 -17.95 3.97 5.59
C GLY A 323 -17.76 5.05 6.66
N PRO A 324 -17.12 6.18 6.29
CA PRO A 324 -17.12 7.37 7.14
C PRO A 324 -18.53 7.82 7.48
N LYS A 325 -18.73 8.30 8.72
CA LYS A 325 -20.04 8.76 9.19
C LYS A 325 -20.70 9.74 8.21
N ALA A 326 -19.96 10.68 7.67
CA ALA A 326 -20.48 11.65 6.69
C ALA A 326 -21.05 11.00 5.43
N GLN A 327 -20.45 9.91 4.92
CA GLN A 327 -20.97 9.18 3.77
C GLN A 327 -22.21 8.36 4.13
N ILE A 328 -22.25 7.78 5.33
CA ILE A 328 -23.43 7.05 5.81
C ILE A 328 -24.62 8.01 5.98
N ASP A 329 -24.38 9.20 6.54
CA ASP A 329 -25.42 10.22 6.73
C ASP A 329 -25.92 10.75 5.37
N ASP A 330 -25.03 10.98 4.39
CA ASP A 330 -25.42 11.36 3.03
C ASP A 330 -26.20 10.24 2.32
N ALA A 331 -25.80 8.98 2.47
CA ALA A 331 -26.55 7.84 1.92
C ALA A 331 -27.97 7.75 2.47
N ARG A 332 -28.16 7.96 3.78
CA ARG A 332 -29.50 8.02 4.43
C ARG A 332 -30.35 9.17 3.88
N LYS A 333 -29.74 10.36 3.72
CA LYS A 333 -30.42 11.51 3.14
C LYS A 333 -30.92 11.21 1.72
N ARG A 334 -30.06 10.64 0.86
CA ARG A 334 -30.42 10.26 -0.50
C ARG A 334 -31.53 9.22 -0.55
N LEU A 335 -31.50 8.24 0.36
CA LEU A 335 -32.61 7.27 0.47
C LEU A 335 -33.96 7.94 0.80
N ALA A 336 -33.97 8.88 1.73
CA ALA A 336 -35.17 9.63 2.06
C ALA A 336 -35.68 10.46 0.85
N GLU A 337 -34.81 11.12 0.11
CA GLU A 337 -35.16 11.85 -1.12
C GLU A 337 -35.72 10.93 -2.22
N LEU A 338 -35.20 9.70 -2.33
CA LEU A 338 -35.69 8.69 -3.28
C LEU A 338 -37.05 8.08 -2.85
N ALA A 339 -37.40 8.13 -1.59
CA ALA A 339 -38.65 7.62 -1.07
C ALA A 339 -39.80 8.65 -1.18
N GLY A 340 -39.48 9.96 -1.11
CA GLY A 340 -40.48 11.06 -1.05
C GLY A 340 -40.92 11.61 -2.42
N ARG A 341 -40.47 11.03 -3.51
CA ARG A 341 -40.87 11.35 -4.88
C ARG A 341 -41.45 10.11 -5.54
#